data_e65db64454362d20d737eeb5c86b2f84
#
_entry.id   e65db64454362d20d737eeb5c86b2f84
#
_cell.length_a   1.000
_cell.length_b   1.000
_cell.length_c   1.000
_cell.angle_alpha   90.00
_cell.angle_beta   90.00
_cell.angle_gamma   90.00
#
_symmetry.space_group_name_H-M   'P 1'
#
loop_
_entity.id
_entity.type
_entity.pdbx_description
1 polymer ?
#
loop_
_entity_poly.entity_id
_entity_poly.type
_entity_poly.pdbx_seq_one_letter_code
_entity_poly.pdbx_strand_id
1 'polypeptide(L)'
;MQSEARTLMKELREDHRNMSVVLELLDDVVRQASSGGDPDFELVDEIMRYMTVYPDAVHHPKEDLVYEQLRDRRPDLAEGLDDVTADHRDIAALGSALRDDVEAINAGAAVRRKKFIEDTSDYVSRLREHMSWEERDLFKRIDTMLDAEPHEIDVSKFEHIKDPVFELEIEAGFRRMLSSLKSANQTAG
;
A
#
# COMPACT_ATOMS: atom_id res chain seq x y z
N MET A 1 0.57 -28.08 9.58
CA MET A 1 0.10 -27.25 8.45
C MET A 1 -0.21 -25.88 9.01
N GLN A 2 0.30 -24.81 8.43
CA GLN A 2 -0.15 -23.46 8.75
C GLN A 2 -1.65 -23.37 8.37
N SER A 3 -2.48 -22.71 9.19
CA SER A 3 -3.86 -22.45 8.81
C SER A 3 -3.89 -21.47 7.63
N GLU A 4 -4.90 -21.54 6.80
CA GLU A 4 -5.09 -20.64 5.65
C GLU A 4 -5.12 -19.17 6.12
N ALA A 5 -5.74 -18.90 7.27
CA ALA A 5 -5.75 -17.57 7.89
C ALA A 5 -4.33 -17.05 8.21
N ARG A 6 -3.41 -17.90 8.67
CA ARG A 6 -2.01 -17.49 8.87
C ARG A 6 -1.27 -17.22 7.57
N THR A 7 -1.63 -17.93 6.51
CA THR A 7 -1.10 -17.67 5.16
C THR A 7 -1.55 -16.29 4.69
N LEU A 8 -2.84 -15.98 4.84
CA LEU A 8 -3.40 -14.65 4.53
C LEU A 8 -2.68 -13.53 5.31
N MET A 9 -2.51 -13.68 6.64
CA MET A 9 -1.80 -12.69 7.44
C MET A 9 -0.32 -12.52 7.02
N LYS A 10 0.30 -13.56 6.48
CA LYS A 10 1.65 -13.47 5.92
C LYS A 10 1.63 -12.70 4.59
N GLU A 11 0.66 -12.96 3.73
CA GLU A 11 0.47 -12.24 2.47
C GLU A 11 0.26 -10.74 2.71
N LEU A 12 -0.64 -10.36 3.62
CA LEU A 12 -0.86 -8.95 3.98
C LEU A 12 0.42 -8.24 4.44
N ARG A 13 1.24 -8.90 5.28
CA ARG A 13 2.54 -8.33 5.68
C ARG A 13 3.54 -8.25 4.52
N GLU A 14 3.46 -9.17 3.56
CA GLU A 14 4.28 -9.13 2.36
C GLU A 14 3.89 -7.95 1.48
N ASP A 15 2.59 -7.71 1.31
CA ASP A 15 2.06 -6.55 0.61
C ASP A 15 2.53 -5.23 1.24
N HIS A 16 2.51 -5.10 2.58
CA HIS A 16 3.06 -3.93 3.29
C HIS A 16 4.55 -3.72 3.00
N ARG A 17 5.35 -4.79 2.97
CA ARG A 17 6.77 -4.67 2.61
C ARG A 17 6.95 -4.21 1.16
N ASN A 18 6.17 -4.77 0.24
CA ASN A 18 6.19 -4.39 -1.17
C ASN A 18 5.81 -2.92 -1.36
N MET A 19 4.70 -2.49 -0.76
CA MET A 19 4.27 -1.09 -0.77
C MET A 19 5.32 -0.16 -0.17
N SER A 20 5.96 -0.55 0.94
CA SER A 20 7.02 0.24 1.57
C SER A 20 8.20 0.49 0.63
N VAL A 21 8.62 -0.53 -0.14
CA VAL A 21 9.68 -0.39 -1.15
C VAL A 21 9.27 0.57 -2.27
N VAL A 22 8.01 0.53 -2.70
CA VAL A 22 7.49 1.46 -3.72
C VAL A 22 7.42 2.90 -3.17
N LEU A 23 7.03 3.08 -1.89
CA LEU A 23 7.03 4.40 -1.25
C LEU A 23 8.43 5.02 -1.13
N GLU A 24 9.50 4.21 -1.03
CA GLU A 24 10.87 4.72 -1.08
C GLU A 24 11.19 5.40 -2.42
N LEU A 25 10.64 4.91 -3.53
CA LEU A 25 10.79 5.56 -4.84
C LEU A 25 10.10 6.94 -4.87
N LEU A 26 8.93 7.08 -4.24
CA LEU A 26 8.26 8.39 -4.11
C LEU A 26 9.08 9.36 -3.25
N ASP A 27 9.71 8.90 -2.16
CA ASP A 27 10.61 9.72 -1.38
C ASP A 27 11.81 10.21 -2.20
N ASP A 28 12.37 9.37 -3.06
CA ASP A 28 13.46 9.76 -3.97
C ASP A 28 13.01 10.85 -4.92
N VAL A 29 11.81 10.72 -5.48
CA VAL A 29 11.20 11.73 -6.35
C VAL A 29 10.98 13.05 -5.61
N VAL A 30 10.45 13.00 -4.37
CA VAL A 30 10.27 14.18 -3.52
C VAL A 30 11.60 14.86 -3.21
N ARG A 31 12.64 14.09 -2.88
CA ARG A 31 13.99 14.62 -2.64
C ARG A 31 14.55 15.32 -3.88
N GLN A 32 14.39 14.70 -5.06
CA GLN A 32 14.81 15.28 -6.33
C GLN A 32 14.06 16.59 -6.61
N ALA A 33 12.74 16.61 -6.47
CA ALA A 33 11.92 17.81 -6.65
C ALA A 33 12.31 18.93 -5.67
N SER A 34 12.56 18.58 -4.41
CA SER A 34 12.94 19.53 -3.35
C SER A 34 14.31 20.15 -3.59
N SER A 35 15.24 19.42 -4.20
CA SER A 35 16.57 19.93 -4.58
C SER A 35 16.58 20.75 -5.88
N GLY A 36 15.43 20.96 -6.50
CA GLY A 36 15.30 21.72 -7.75
C GLY A 36 15.49 20.88 -9.03
N GLY A 37 15.66 19.56 -8.91
CA GLY A 37 15.68 18.63 -10.04
C GLY A 37 14.30 18.47 -10.68
N ASP A 38 14.26 17.89 -11.86
CA ASP A 38 13.00 17.60 -12.57
C ASP A 38 12.61 16.11 -12.30
N PRO A 39 11.47 15.85 -11.61
CA PRO A 39 11.01 14.51 -11.37
C PRO A 39 10.63 13.77 -12.65
N ASP A 40 10.84 12.45 -12.68
CA ASP A 40 10.30 11.58 -13.72
C ASP A 40 8.81 11.33 -13.45
N PHE A 41 7.94 12.18 -14.01
CA PHE A 41 6.49 12.07 -13.83
C PHE A 41 5.88 10.83 -14.50
N GLU A 42 6.55 10.22 -15.49
CA GLU A 42 6.09 8.93 -16.01
C GLU A 42 6.35 7.80 -15.01
N LEU A 43 7.46 7.85 -14.27
CA LEU A 43 7.70 6.94 -13.14
C LEU A 43 6.67 7.16 -12.02
N VAL A 44 6.38 8.42 -11.68
CA VAL A 44 5.37 8.72 -10.65
C VAL A 44 3.99 8.20 -11.06
N ASP A 45 3.62 8.33 -12.34
CA ASP A 45 2.36 7.78 -12.86
C ASP A 45 2.29 6.26 -12.71
N GLU A 46 3.34 5.54 -13.07
CA GLU A 46 3.41 4.08 -12.87
C GLU A 46 3.27 3.70 -11.39
N ILE A 47 3.96 4.42 -10.50
CA ILE A 47 3.88 4.21 -9.05
C ILE A 47 2.45 4.47 -8.55
N MET A 48 1.87 5.61 -8.88
CA MET A 48 0.53 5.98 -8.39
C MET A 48 -0.55 5.07 -8.95
N ARG A 49 -0.39 4.60 -10.18
CA ARG A 49 -1.30 3.59 -10.74
C ARG A 49 -1.23 2.27 -9.97
N TYR A 50 -0.03 1.80 -9.59
CA TYR A 50 0.11 0.64 -8.73
C TYR A 50 -0.54 0.89 -7.36
N MET A 51 -0.18 2.01 -6.71
CA MET A 51 -0.61 2.33 -5.35
C MET A 51 -2.12 2.62 -5.22
N THR A 52 -2.80 3.02 -6.30
CA THR A 52 -4.26 3.25 -6.31
C THR A 52 -5.06 2.08 -6.85
N VAL A 53 -4.43 1.09 -7.45
CA VAL A 53 -5.13 -0.09 -7.98
C VAL A 53 -4.94 -1.29 -7.06
N TYR A 54 -3.70 -1.69 -6.77
CA TYR A 54 -3.47 -2.92 -5.99
C TYR A 54 -3.89 -2.77 -4.52
N PRO A 55 -3.43 -1.77 -3.75
CA PRO A 55 -3.88 -1.58 -2.39
C PRO A 55 -5.39 -1.41 -2.28
N ASP A 56 -5.97 -0.51 -3.06
CA ASP A 56 -7.37 -0.13 -2.91
C ASP A 56 -8.36 -1.18 -3.44
N ALA A 57 -7.97 -1.94 -4.47
CA ALA A 57 -8.85 -2.96 -5.07
C ALA A 57 -8.62 -4.38 -4.52
N VAL A 58 -7.48 -4.65 -3.89
CA VAL A 58 -7.11 -6.01 -3.47
C VAL A 58 -6.72 -6.08 -1.99
N HIS A 59 -5.73 -5.29 -1.56
CA HIS A 59 -5.14 -5.39 -0.22
C HIS A 59 -6.12 -4.93 0.87
N HIS A 60 -6.56 -3.66 0.84
CA HIS A 60 -7.48 -3.11 1.84
C HIS A 60 -8.82 -3.88 1.91
N PRO A 61 -9.45 -4.32 0.80
CA PRO A 61 -10.63 -5.18 0.88
C PRO A 61 -10.38 -6.53 1.58
N LYS A 62 -9.18 -7.12 1.46
CA LYS A 62 -8.82 -8.32 2.23
C LYS A 62 -8.74 -8.01 3.72
N GLU A 63 -8.10 -6.92 4.08
CA GLU A 63 -8.02 -6.47 5.48
C GLU A 63 -9.40 -6.17 6.05
N ASP A 64 -10.23 -5.41 5.35
CA ASP A 64 -11.58 -5.08 5.77
C ASP A 64 -12.41 -6.34 6.06
N LEU A 65 -12.27 -7.40 5.25
CA LEU A 65 -12.95 -8.68 5.52
C LEU A 65 -12.41 -9.39 6.78
N VAL A 66 -11.11 -9.29 7.07
CA VAL A 66 -10.53 -9.80 8.32
C VAL A 66 -11.04 -8.99 9.51
N TYR A 67 -11.08 -7.66 9.38
CA TYR A 67 -11.49 -6.73 10.44
C TYR A 67 -12.99 -6.85 10.76
N GLU A 68 -13.83 -7.05 9.73
CA GLU A 68 -15.25 -7.34 9.92
C GLU A 68 -15.46 -8.61 10.74
N GLN A 69 -14.74 -9.69 10.44
CA GLN A 69 -14.82 -10.94 11.20
C GLN A 69 -14.26 -10.79 12.62
N LEU A 70 -13.20 -10.00 12.80
CA LEU A 70 -12.67 -9.69 14.12
C LEU A 70 -13.70 -8.94 14.97
N ARG A 71 -14.36 -7.94 14.37
CA ARG A 71 -15.43 -7.16 15.04
C ARG A 71 -16.60 -8.05 15.48
N ASP A 72 -17.01 -8.98 14.61
CA ASP A 72 -18.15 -9.85 14.87
C ASP A 72 -17.86 -10.92 15.93
N ARG A 73 -16.67 -11.52 15.90
CA ARG A 73 -16.32 -12.67 16.75
C ARG A 73 -15.58 -12.29 18.03
N ARG A 74 -14.80 -11.23 17.97
CA ARG A 74 -13.96 -10.77 19.06
C ARG A 74 -14.08 -9.24 19.25
N PRO A 75 -15.27 -8.74 19.64
CA PRO A 75 -15.48 -7.31 19.87
C PRO A 75 -14.54 -6.73 20.94
N ASP A 76 -14.00 -7.56 21.82
CA ASP A 76 -12.96 -7.20 22.79
C ASP A 76 -11.60 -6.83 22.15
N LEU A 77 -11.37 -7.23 20.91
CA LEU A 77 -10.16 -6.92 20.11
C LEU A 77 -10.42 -5.90 19.00
N ALA A 78 -11.63 -5.38 18.87
CA ALA A 78 -12.09 -4.54 17.76
C ALA A 78 -11.80 -3.03 17.94
N GLU A 79 -11.10 -2.63 18.99
CA GLU A 79 -10.76 -1.21 19.23
C GLU A 79 -9.95 -0.64 18.06
N GLY A 80 -10.38 0.51 17.51
CA GLY A 80 -9.72 1.22 16.43
C GLY A 80 -10.07 0.76 15.00
N LEU A 81 -10.88 -0.31 14.84
CA LEU A 81 -11.23 -0.81 13.51
C LEU A 81 -12.06 0.16 12.66
N ASP A 82 -12.89 0.99 13.29
CA ASP A 82 -13.66 2.00 12.55
C ASP A 82 -12.75 3.12 12.02
N ASP A 83 -11.70 3.45 12.76
CA ASP A 83 -10.70 4.44 12.34
C ASP A 83 -9.88 3.92 11.16
N VAL A 84 -9.48 2.63 11.17
CA VAL A 84 -8.75 1.99 10.05
C VAL A 84 -9.56 2.00 8.77
N THR A 85 -10.82 1.59 8.83
CA THR A 85 -11.69 1.61 7.65
C THR A 85 -11.94 3.05 7.14
N ALA A 86 -11.89 4.06 8.01
CA ALA A 86 -11.92 5.45 7.60
C ALA A 86 -10.59 5.87 6.94
N ASP A 87 -9.45 5.44 7.51
CA ASP A 87 -8.12 5.69 6.94
C ASP A 87 -7.97 5.13 5.53
N HIS A 88 -8.45 3.91 5.25
CA HIS A 88 -8.43 3.34 3.90
C HIS A 88 -9.08 4.28 2.87
N ARG A 89 -10.26 4.85 3.21
CA ARG A 89 -10.97 5.78 2.32
C ARG A 89 -10.22 7.10 2.13
N ASP A 90 -9.62 7.63 3.19
CA ASP A 90 -8.87 8.87 3.14
C ASP A 90 -7.58 8.69 2.31
N ILE A 91 -6.86 7.58 2.50
CA ILE A 91 -5.65 7.23 1.73
C ILE A 91 -5.98 7.04 0.25
N ALA A 92 -7.06 6.32 -0.06
CA ALA A 92 -7.53 6.14 -1.43
C ALA A 92 -7.88 7.48 -2.10
N ALA A 93 -8.52 8.40 -1.37
CA ALA A 93 -8.84 9.74 -1.88
C ALA A 93 -7.57 10.58 -2.14
N LEU A 94 -6.59 10.54 -1.22
CA LEU A 94 -5.30 11.22 -1.40
C LEU A 94 -4.52 10.64 -2.60
N GLY A 95 -4.46 9.32 -2.70
CA GLY A 95 -3.79 8.63 -3.81
C GLY A 95 -4.42 8.96 -5.17
N SER A 96 -5.76 8.93 -5.26
CA SER A 96 -6.48 9.28 -6.48
C SER A 96 -6.25 10.74 -6.88
N ALA A 97 -6.30 11.68 -5.94
CA ALA A 97 -6.05 13.09 -6.22
C ALA A 97 -4.61 13.34 -6.72
N LEU A 98 -3.62 12.68 -6.11
CA LEU A 98 -2.22 12.77 -6.55
C LEU A 98 -2.03 12.17 -7.95
N ARG A 99 -2.66 11.05 -8.23
CA ARG A 99 -2.64 10.42 -9.55
C ARG A 99 -3.23 11.32 -10.61
N ASP A 100 -4.41 11.92 -10.37
CA ASP A 100 -5.06 12.85 -11.31
C ASP A 100 -4.15 14.06 -11.62
N ASP A 101 -3.48 14.62 -10.60
CA ASP A 101 -2.52 15.72 -10.78
C ASP A 101 -1.32 15.28 -11.65
N VAL A 102 -0.80 14.07 -11.45
CA VAL A 102 0.32 13.50 -12.23
C VAL A 102 -0.10 13.24 -13.69
N GLU A 103 -1.27 12.65 -13.90
CA GLU A 103 -1.82 12.44 -15.25
C GLU A 103 -1.99 13.76 -15.98
N ALA A 104 -2.48 14.81 -15.31
CA ALA A 104 -2.59 16.14 -15.88
C ALA A 104 -1.23 16.74 -16.26
N ILE A 105 -0.21 16.56 -15.41
CA ILE A 105 1.17 17.00 -15.69
C ILE A 105 1.72 16.29 -16.93
N ASN A 106 1.55 14.98 -17.04
CA ASN A 106 1.98 14.20 -18.20
C ASN A 106 1.23 14.60 -19.48
N ALA A 107 0.00 15.10 -19.33
CA ALA A 107 -0.78 15.69 -20.44
C ALA A 107 -0.39 17.14 -20.77
N GLY A 108 0.61 17.72 -20.12
CA GLY A 108 1.15 19.05 -20.39
C GLY A 108 0.65 20.17 -19.46
N ALA A 109 -0.01 19.83 -18.35
CA ALA A 109 -0.34 20.83 -17.34
C ALA A 109 0.92 21.36 -16.64
N ALA A 110 0.85 22.60 -16.13
CA ALA A 110 1.95 23.22 -15.43
C ALA A 110 2.21 22.54 -14.08
N VAL A 111 3.47 22.15 -13.83
CA VAL A 111 3.90 21.58 -12.55
C VAL A 111 3.86 22.62 -11.44
N ARG A 112 3.02 22.40 -10.45
CA ARG A 112 3.01 23.17 -9.19
C ARG A 112 3.93 22.48 -8.20
N ARG A 113 5.23 22.65 -8.37
CA ARG A 113 6.28 21.91 -7.63
C ARG A 113 6.03 21.81 -6.11
N LYS A 114 5.71 22.93 -5.47
CA LYS A 114 5.47 22.96 -4.02
C LYS A 114 4.28 22.07 -3.65
N LYS A 115 3.16 22.20 -4.34
CA LYS A 115 1.96 21.35 -4.13
C LYS A 115 2.28 19.88 -4.34
N PHE A 116 2.97 19.55 -5.43
CA PHE A 116 3.37 18.16 -5.71
C PHE A 116 4.21 17.56 -4.58
N ILE A 117 5.20 18.30 -4.06
CA ILE A 117 6.03 17.85 -2.93
C ILE A 117 5.18 17.64 -1.68
N GLU A 118 4.31 18.58 -1.35
CA GLU A 118 3.44 18.52 -0.16
C GLU A 118 2.48 17.32 -0.26
N ASP A 119 1.72 17.19 -1.35
CA ASP A 119 0.73 16.15 -1.54
C ASP A 119 1.38 14.74 -1.58
N THR A 120 2.53 14.60 -2.25
CA THR A 120 3.26 13.33 -2.29
C THR A 120 3.80 12.96 -0.91
N SER A 121 4.35 13.92 -0.17
CA SER A 121 4.87 13.69 1.19
C SER A 121 3.74 13.31 2.15
N ASP A 122 2.59 13.97 2.05
CA ASP A 122 1.42 13.67 2.88
C ASP A 122 0.89 12.27 2.60
N TYR A 123 0.77 11.88 1.33
CA TYR A 123 0.36 10.54 0.94
C TYR A 123 1.32 9.47 1.50
N VAL A 124 2.63 9.65 1.29
CA VAL A 124 3.66 8.71 1.77
C VAL A 124 3.64 8.58 3.30
N SER A 125 3.58 9.71 4.02
CA SER A 125 3.51 9.71 5.49
C SER A 125 2.26 9.00 6.00
N ARG A 126 1.10 9.34 5.44
CA ARG A 126 -0.18 8.77 5.87
C ARG A 126 -0.22 7.26 5.68
N LEU A 127 0.16 6.77 4.51
CA LEU A 127 0.16 5.33 4.24
C LEU A 127 1.18 4.57 5.12
N ARG A 128 2.36 5.14 5.37
CA ARG A 128 3.34 4.53 6.29
C ARG A 128 2.85 4.47 7.73
N GLU A 129 2.23 5.53 8.23
CA GLU A 129 1.65 5.56 9.56
C GLU A 129 0.56 4.52 9.72
N HIS A 130 -0.31 4.41 8.73
CA HIS A 130 -1.37 3.43 8.64
C HIS A 130 -0.83 1.99 8.70
N MET A 131 0.00 1.56 7.75
CA MET A 131 0.61 0.22 7.74
C MET A 131 1.38 -0.08 9.04
N SER A 132 2.10 0.92 9.56
CA SER A 132 2.88 0.77 10.81
C SER A 132 1.98 0.55 12.02
N TRP A 133 0.82 1.20 12.08
CA TRP A 133 -0.15 0.98 13.14
C TRP A 133 -0.74 -0.44 13.06
N GLU A 134 -1.16 -0.85 11.88
CA GLU A 134 -1.71 -2.19 11.66
C GLU A 134 -0.73 -3.29 12.08
N GLU A 135 0.52 -3.22 11.64
CA GLU A 135 1.52 -4.22 11.99
C GLU A 135 1.89 -4.24 13.48
N ARG A 136 1.95 -3.06 14.12
CA ARG A 136 2.35 -2.98 15.54
C ARG A 136 1.24 -3.36 16.49
N ASP A 137 0.00 -3.17 16.10
CA ASP A 137 -1.16 -3.31 16.97
C ASP A 137 -2.14 -4.36 16.45
N LEU A 138 -2.83 -4.09 15.35
CA LEU A 138 -3.96 -4.88 14.88
C LEU A 138 -3.56 -6.30 14.44
N PHE A 139 -2.51 -6.43 13.63
CA PHE A 139 -2.03 -7.74 13.20
C PHE A 139 -1.55 -8.60 14.36
N LYS A 140 -1.02 -8.00 15.43
CA LYS A 140 -0.64 -8.75 16.64
C LYS A 140 -1.86 -9.26 17.41
N ARG A 141 -2.95 -8.48 17.44
CA ARG A 141 -4.21 -8.93 18.05
C ARG A 141 -4.77 -10.12 17.26
N ILE A 142 -4.76 -10.05 15.93
CA ILE A 142 -5.19 -11.14 15.05
C ILE A 142 -4.31 -12.37 15.23
N ASP A 143 -2.99 -12.22 15.28
CA ASP A 143 -2.08 -13.35 15.55
C ASP A 143 -2.40 -14.02 16.88
N THR A 144 -2.64 -13.24 17.94
CA THR A 144 -2.99 -13.75 19.27
C THR A 144 -4.32 -14.52 19.24
N MET A 145 -5.30 -14.03 18.50
CA MET A 145 -6.56 -14.75 18.28
C MET A 145 -6.33 -16.07 17.54
N LEU A 146 -5.56 -16.05 16.46
CA LEU A 146 -5.25 -17.24 15.66
C LEU A 146 -4.36 -18.26 16.40
N ASP A 147 -3.59 -17.84 17.41
CA ASP A 147 -2.84 -18.73 18.29
C ASP A 147 -3.77 -19.52 19.22
N ALA A 148 -4.85 -18.88 19.68
CA ALA A 148 -5.85 -19.51 20.51
C ALA A 148 -6.83 -20.37 19.69
N GLU A 149 -7.30 -19.85 18.55
CA GLU A 149 -8.33 -20.46 17.70
C GLU A 149 -7.95 -20.33 16.22
N PRO A 150 -7.20 -21.30 15.64
CA PRO A 150 -6.64 -21.19 14.28
C PRO A 150 -7.65 -21.11 13.12
N HIS A 151 -8.92 -21.39 13.38
CA HIS A 151 -10.00 -21.40 12.38
C HIS A 151 -10.98 -20.22 12.54
N GLU A 152 -10.64 -19.24 13.36
CA GLU A 152 -11.52 -18.11 13.69
C GLU A 152 -11.80 -17.22 12.47
N ILE A 153 -10.87 -17.12 11.51
CA ILE A 153 -11.07 -16.33 10.28
C ILE A 153 -11.47 -17.27 9.14
N ASP A 154 -12.62 -17.01 8.53
CA ASP A 154 -13.09 -17.66 7.31
C ASP A 154 -12.37 -17.04 6.09
N VAL A 155 -11.44 -17.77 5.52
CA VAL A 155 -10.65 -17.33 4.35
C VAL A 155 -11.29 -17.74 3.01
N SER A 156 -12.41 -18.46 3.02
CA SER A 156 -13.07 -18.94 1.78
C SER A 156 -13.57 -17.80 0.88
N LYS A 157 -13.66 -16.59 1.42
CA LYS A 157 -14.10 -15.38 0.71
C LYS A 157 -12.97 -14.60 0.06
N PHE A 158 -11.71 -14.98 0.31
CA PHE A 158 -10.54 -14.27 -0.22
C PHE A 158 -10.12 -14.84 -1.58
N GLU A 159 -10.06 -13.98 -2.57
CA GLU A 159 -9.43 -14.33 -3.84
C GLU A 159 -7.92 -14.13 -3.74
N HIS A 160 -7.15 -15.13 -4.18
CA HIS A 160 -5.69 -15.01 -4.31
C HIS A 160 -5.35 -14.21 -5.57
N ILE A 161 -5.42 -12.89 -5.46
CA ILE A 161 -4.97 -11.98 -6.51
C ILE A 161 -3.50 -11.67 -6.24
N LYS A 162 -2.65 -11.98 -7.21
CA LYS A 162 -1.21 -11.77 -7.12
C LYS A 162 -0.84 -10.31 -7.33
N ASP A 163 0.17 -9.85 -6.59
CA ASP A 163 0.74 -8.53 -6.76
C ASP A 163 1.33 -8.40 -8.19
N PRO A 164 0.84 -7.44 -9.01
CA PRO A 164 1.24 -7.33 -10.42
C PRO A 164 2.70 -6.91 -10.60
N VAL A 165 3.34 -6.39 -9.57
CA VAL A 165 4.73 -5.90 -9.62
C VAL A 165 5.70 -6.91 -9.04
N PHE A 166 5.35 -7.58 -7.94
CA PHE A 166 6.27 -8.40 -7.16
C PHE A 166 6.09 -9.90 -7.37
N GLU A 167 4.90 -10.36 -7.75
CA GLU A 167 4.61 -11.79 -7.86
C GLU A 167 4.49 -12.32 -9.29
N LEU A 168 4.42 -11.46 -10.30
CA LEU A 168 4.11 -11.89 -11.66
C LEU A 168 5.10 -11.44 -12.70
N GLU A 169 4.98 -12.11 -13.84
CA GLU A 169 5.44 -11.60 -15.13
C GLU A 169 4.85 -10.21 -15.35
N ILE A 170 5.69 -9.25 -15.21
CA ILE A 170 5.50 -7.81 -15.20
C ILE A 170 4.52 -7.35 -16.27
N GLU A 171 3.40 -6.80 -15.88
CA GLU A 171 2.58 -6.04 -16.80
C GLU A 171 3.43 -4.95 -17.48
N ALA A 172 3.28 -4.84 -18.79
CA ALA A 172 4.07 -3.92 -19.63
C ALA A 172 4.00 -2.43 -19.19
N GLY A 173 3.11 -2.10 -18.28
CA GLY A 173 2.86 -0.78 -17.74
C GLY A 173 3.69 -0.34 -16.54
N PHE A 174 4.54 -1.22 -15.94
CA PHE A 174 5.34 -0.90 -14.76
C PHE A 174 6.85 -0.96 -15.01
N ARG A 175 7.30 -0.75 -16.25
CA ARG A 175 8.70 -0.95 -16.64
C ARG A 175 9.68 0.00 -15.96
N ARG A 176 9.31 1.27 -15.79
CA ARG A 176 10.16 2.28 -15.14
C ARG A 176 10.31 1.99 -13.68
N MET A 177 9.20 1.72 -13.00
CA MET A 177 9.19 1.36 -11.58
C MET A 177 10.07 0.14 -11.31
N LEU A 178 9.95 -0.90 -12.10
CA LEU A 178 10.79 -2.10 -11.99
C LEU A 178 12.26 -1.85 -12.28
N SER A 179 12.57 -1.00 -13.26
CA SER A 179 13.95 -0.59 -13.53
C SER A 179 14.54 0.16 -12.34
N SER A 180 13.76 1.04 -11.72
CA SER A 180 14.18 1.81 -10.54
C SER A 180 14.38 0.90 -9.32
N LEU A 181 13.47 -0.05 -9.07
CA LEU A 181 13.62 -1.04 -8.00
C LEU A 181 14.87 -1.92 -8.17
N LYS A 182 15.17 -2.36 -9.38
CA LYS A 182 16.38 -3.14 -9.68
C LYS A 182 17.66 -2.33 -9.46
N SER A 183 17.65 -1.06 -9.81
CA SER A 183 18.79 -0.16 -9.61
C SER A 183 19.05 0.12 -8.14
N ALA A 184 17.99 0.34 -7.34
CA ALA A 184 18.08 0.55 -5.90
C ALA A 184 18.70 -0.67 -5.19
N ASN A 185 18.26 -1.88 -5.54
CA ASN A 185 18.80 -3.12 -4.98
C ASN A 185 20.28 -3.37 -5.31
N GLN A 186 20.79 -2.87 -6.45
CA GLN A 186 22.19 -2.99 -6.83
C GLN A 186 23.12 -2.00 -6.11
N THR A 187 22.58 -0.90 -5.59
CA THR A 187 23.37 0.10 -4.83
C THR A 187 23.39 -0.19 -3.34
N ALA A 188 22.57 -1.07 -2.84
CA ALA A 188 22.47 -1.47 -1.42
C ALA A 188 23.31 -2.70 -1.06
N GLY A 189 23.96 -3.36 -2.04
CA GLY A 189 24.83 -4.54 -1.86
C GLY A 189 26.29 -4.19 -2.08
#